data_bd1c0486229be53c971b2e8d0f857751
#
_entry.id   bd1c0486229be53c971b2e8d0f857751
#
_cell.length_a   1.000
_cell.length_b   1.000
_cell.length_c   1.000
_cell.angle_alpha   90.00
_cell.angle_beta   90.00
_cell.angle_gamma   90.00
#
_symmetry.space_group_name_H-M   'P 1'
#
loop_
_entity.id
_entity.type
_entity.pdbx_description
1 polymer ?
#
loop_
_entity_poly.entity_id
_entity_poly.type
_entity_poly.pdbx_seq_one_letter_code
_entity_poly.pdbx_strand_id
1 'polypeptide(L)'
;VIGLIVGCEVAFWVLLGLGLSGRYLLRAPRMSAVLLACVPVIDVMLLVLSAADLYRGAAPDLGHALAAIYLGVTIAFGPTMIRWADERVARATVSRRAGLAARTWDGRGREAALGERRPGPLLRGSRARRSHAARERAMWLRHLLAYTIAALMLGAFTLLAGDRDQAAVLWGPMLPWAVVLVIDFLWSFSYTIAPRRA
;
A
#
# COMPACT_ATOMS: atom_id res chain seq x y z
N VAL A 1 3.42 -1.11 28.33
CA VAL A 1 3.21 -0.54 26.99
C VAL A 1 3.89 -1.38 25.92
N ILE A 2 5.19 -1.73 26.02
CA ILE A 2 5.94 -2.53 25.03
C ILE A 2 5.22 -3.84 24.67
N GLY A 3 4.71 -4.59 25.67
CA GLY A 3 3.95 -5.82 25.41
C GLY A 3 2.68 -5.60 24.60
N LEU A 4 2.03 -4.43 24.74
CA LEU A 4 0.85 -4.07 23.98
C LEU A 4 1.21 -3.69 22.54
N ILE A 5 2.29 -2.98 22.34
CA ILE A 5 2.82 -2.62 20.99
C ILE A 5 3.17 -3.89 20.22
N VAL A 6 3.94 -4.79 20.86
CA VAL A 6 4.28 -6.10 20.25
C VAL A 6 3.01 -6.92 19.98
N GLY A 7 2.04 -6.91 20.89
CA GLY A 7 0.77 -7.59 20.69
C GLY A 7 -0.03 -7.04 19.51
N CYS A 8 -0.08 -5.73 19.32
CA CYS A 8 -0.71 -5.08 18.16
C CYS A 8 0.02 -5.41 16.85
N GLU A 9 1.35 -5.45 16.86
CA GLU A 9 2.15 -5.79 15.69
C GLU A 9 1.91 -7.25 15.27
N VAL A 10 1.93 -8.18 16.22
CA VAL A 10 1.58 -9.59 15.95
C VAL A 10 0.14 -9.71 15.43
N ALA A 11 -0.82 -9.00 16.04
CA ALA A 11 -2.21 -9.00 15.60
C ALA A 11 -2.36 -8.45 14.17
N PHE A 12 -1.62 -7.40 13.82
CA PHE A 12 -1.57 -6.86 12.45
C PHE A 12 -1.16 -7.94 11.44
N TRP A 13 -0.05 -8.62 11.67
CA TRP A 13 0.45 -9.66 10.76
C TRP A 13 -0.49 -10.87 10.68
N VAL A 14 -1.07 -11.28 11.81
CA VAL A 14 -2.05 -12.38 11.87
C VAL A 14 -3.31 -12.02 11.09
N LEU A 15 -3.87 -10.83 11.28
CA LEU A 15 -5.08 -10.37 10.57
C LEU A 15 -4.83 -10.20 9.08
N LEU A 16 -3.67 -9.65 8.70
CA LEU A 16 -3.28 -9.53 7.31
C LEU A 16 -3.17 -10.90 6.65
N GLY A 17 -2.48 -11.84 7.30
CA GLY A 17 -2.33 -13.21 6.83
C GLY A 17 -3.65 -13.96 6.73
N LEU A 18 -4.50 -13.87 7.76
CA LEU A 18 -5.84 -14.49 7.76
C LEU A 18 -6.77 -13.83 6.75
N GLY A 19 -6.73 -12.51 6.60
CA GLY A 19 -7.51 -11.78 5.62
C GLY A 19 -7.17 -12.18 4.19
N LEU A 20 -5.89 -12.25 3.87
CA LEU A 20 -5.40 -12.71 2.57
C LEU A 20 -5.71 -14.20 2.33
N SER A 21 -5.47 -15.05 3.34
CA SER A 21 -5.77 -16.49 3.25
C SER A 21 -7.26 -16.75 3.09
N GLY A 22 -8.10 -16.06 3.86
CA GLY A 22 -9.57 -16.12 3.75
C GLY A 22 -10.06 -15.72 2.35
N ARG A 23 -9.41 -14.75 1.72
CA ARG A 23 -9.75 -14.27 0.39
C ARG A 23 -9.31 -15.26 -0.70
N TYR A 24 -8.13 -15.86 -0.57
CA TYR A 24 -7.48 -16.61 -1.63
C TYR A 24 -7.62 -18.12 -1.49
N LEU A 25 -7.57 -18.65 -0.26
CA LEU A 25 -7.74 -20.09 0.00
C LEU A 25 -9.20 -20.45 0.22
N LEU A 26 -9.90 -19.72 1.10
CA LEU A 26 -11.26 -20.07 1.53
C LEU A 26 -12.35 -19.49 0.63
N ARG A 27 -11.98 -18.60 -0.34
CA ARG A 27 -12.93 -17.94 -1.25
C ARG A 27 -14.10 -17.23 -0.52
N ALA A 28 -13.84 -16.72 0.68
CA ALA A 28 -14.80 -16.01 1.52
C ALA A 28 -14.55 -14.49 1.47
N PRO A 29 -14.97 -13.77 0.40
CA PRO A 29 -14.60 -12.37 0.19
C PRO A 29 -15.15 -11.44 1.26
N ARG A 30 -16.30 -11.76 1.87
CA ARG A 30 -16.90 -10.96 2.93
C ARG A 30 -16.10 -11.06 4.23
N MET A 31 -15.73 -12.25 4.67
CA MET A 31 -14.86 -12.44 5.85
C MET A 31 -13.49 -11.80 5.68
N SER A 32 -12.89 -11.97 4.51
CA SER A 32 -11.62 -11.32 4.16
C SER A 32 -11.73 -9.79 4.22
N ALA A 33 -12.79 -9.20 3.69
CA ALA A 33 -12.99 -7.75 3.73
C ALA A 33 -13.10 -7.23 5.16
N VAL A 34 -13.79 -7.94 6.04
CA VAL A 34 -13.90 -7.59 7.47
C VAL A 34 -12.53 -7.68 8.15
N LEU A 35 -11.79 -8.79 7.95
CA LEU A 35 -10.46 -8.96 8.54
C LEU A 35 -9.48 -7.88 8.07
N LEU A 36 -9.49 -7.55 6.78
CA LEU A 36 -8.64 -6.47 6.24
C LEU A 36 -9.07 -5.08 6.72
N ALA A 37 -10.36 -4.87 6.99
CA ALA A 37 -10.85 -3.62 7.58
C ALA A 37 -10.47 -3.48 9.07
N CYS A 38 -10.21 -4.59 9.78
CA CYS A 38 -9.70 -4.55 11.16
C CYS A 38 -8.24 -4.04 11.23
N VAL A 39 -7.46 -4.17 10.16
CA VAL A 39 -6.06 -3.71 10.14
C VAL A 39 -5.96 -2.20 10.44
N PRO A 40 -6.62 -1.29 9.69
CA PRO A 40 -6.58 0.14 10.01
C PRO A 40 -7.17 0.48 11.38
N VAL A 41 -8.10 -0.32 11.90
CA VAL A 41 -8.65 -0.13 13.25
C VAL A 41 -7.57 -0.39 14.30
N ILE A 42 -6.75 -1.42 14.13
CA ILE A 42 -5.61 -1.69 15.01
C ILE A 42 -4.57 -0.58 14.94
N ASP A 43 -4.27 -0.07 13.75
CA ASP A 43 -3.33 1.06 13.58
C ASP A 43 -3.83 2.31 14.33
N VAL A 44 -5.13 2.63 14.22
CA VAL A 44 -5.73 3.74 14.98
C VAL A 44 -5.69 3.47 16.49
N MET A 45 -5.97 2.24 16.91
CA MET A 45 -5.91 1.87 18.32
C MET A 45 -4.48 2.01 18.86
N LEU A 46 -3.49 1.55 18.11
CA LEU A 46 -2.07 1.70 18.44
C LEU A 46 -1.69 3.18 18.57
N LEU A 47 -2.14 4.02 17.63
CA LEU A 47 -1.91 5.46 17.66
C LEU A 47 -2.51 6.12 18.92
N VAL A 48 -3.75 5.78 19.26
CA VAL A 48 -4.43 6.32 20.46
C VAL A 48 -3.72 5.89 21.74
N LEU A 49 -3.28 4.64 21.81
CA LEU A 49 -2.53 4.13 22.96
C LEU A 49 -1.16 4.82 23.06
N SER A 50 -0.47 5.03 21.97
CA SER A 50 0.79 5.78 21.91
C SER A 50 0.61 7.23 22.36
N ALA A 51 -0.45 7.90 21.90
CA ALA A 51 -0.79 9.25 22.35
C ALA A 51 -1.09 9.31 23.86
N ALA A 52 -1.86 8.34 24.36
CA ALA A 52 -2.19 8.26 25.79
C ALA A 52 -0.96 7.99 26.67
N ASP A 53 -0.01 7.22 26.18
CA ASP A 53 1.24 6.92 26.85
C ASP A 53 2.10 8.17 26.99
N LEU A 54 2.29 8.90 25.88
CA LEU A 54 3.00 10.19 25.88
C LEU A 54 2.32 11.23 26.78
N TYR A 55 0.97 11.31 26.74
CA TYR A 55 0.21 12.20 27.61
C TYR A 55 0.40 11.90 29.11
N ARG A 56 0.65 10.63 29.45
CA ARG A 56 0.95 10.19 30.83
C ARG A 56 2.41 10.40 31.23
N GLY A 57 3.23 11.01 30.37
CA GLY A 57 4.60 11.33 30.65
C GLY A 57 5.61 10.23 30.29
N ALA A 58 5.22 9.26 29.46
CA ALA A 58 6.17 8.29 28.92
C ALA A 58 7.21 8.99 28.04
N ALA A 59 8.44 8.50 28.07
CA ALA A 59 9.50 9.01 27.19
C ALA A 59 9.18 8.61 25.73
N PRO A 60 9.27 9.56 24.77
CA PRO A 60 9.10 9.27 23.37
C PRO A 60 10.11 8.23 22.88
N ASP A 61 9.66 7.24 22.12
CA ASP A 61 10.50 6.19 21.55
C ASP A 61 10.15 5.90 20.08
N LEU A 62 10.90 4.99 19.46
CA LEU A 62 10.65 4.55 18.08
C LEU A 62 9.28 3.86 17.90
N GLY A 63 8.74 3.23 18.92
CA GLY A 63 7.41 2.60 18.85
C GLY A 63 6.31 3.62 18.57
N HIS A 64 6.37 4.78 19.22
CA HIS A 64 5.46 5.89 18.98
C HIS A 64 5.60 6.42 17.53
N ALA A 65 6.85 6.55 17.04
CA ALA A 65 7.09 6.98 15.66
C ALA A 65 6.54 5.98 14.64
N LEU A 66 6.74 4.68 14.87
CA LEU A 66 6.25 3.62 13.99
C LEU A 66 4.72 3.57 13.96
N ALA A 67 4.02 3.80 15.07
CA ALA A 67 2.56 3.87 15.10
C ALA A 67 2.02 4.96 14.16
N ALA A 68 2.62 6.14 14.16
CA ALA A 68 2.26 7.24 13.26
C ALA A 68 2.55 6.90 11.79
N ILE A 69 3.69 6.28 11.52
CA ILE A 69 4.11 5.87 10.16
C ILE A 69 3.18 4.79 9.60
N TYR A 70 2.85 3.75 10.39
CA TYR A 70 1.96 2.68 9.97
C TYR A 70 0.58 3.20 9.61
N LEU A 71 0.02 4.09 10.42
CA LEU A 71 -1.27 4.72 10.09
C LEU A 71 -1.19 5.50 8.78
N GLY A 72 -0.15 6.31 8.58
CA GLY A 72 0.06 7.07 7.34
C GLY A 72 0.12 6.16 6.11
N VAL A 73 0.89 5.08 6.20
CA VAL A 73 1.03 4.09 5.13
C VAL A 73 -0.30 3.35 4.88
N THR A 74 -1.00 2.92 5.93
CA THR A 74 -2.26 2.19 5.80
C THR A 74 -3.33 3.03 5.12
N ILE A 75 -3.46 4.31 5.46
CA ILE A 75 -4.42 5.23 4.83
C ILE A 75 -4.06 5.47 3.36
N ALA A 76 -2.80 5.74 3.06
CA ALA A 76 -2.37 6.11 1.70
C ALA A 76 -2.35 4.91 0.73
N PHE A 77 -1.93 3.73 1.19
CA PHE A 77 -1.69 2.56 0.35
C PHE A 77 -2.73 1.45 0.50
N GLY A 78 -3.44 1.35 1.62
CA GLY A 78 -4.39 0.27 1.89
C GLY A 78 -5.36 -0.01 0.74
N PRO A 79 -6.12 0.98 0.22
CA PRO A 79 -7.04 0.77 -0.89
C PRO A 79 -6.37 0.31 -2.18
N THR A 80 -5.11 0.69 -2.37
CA THR A 80 -4.35 0.31 -3.58
C THR A 80 -3.83 -1.11 -3.50
N MET A 81 -3.36 -1.51 -2.33
CA MET A 81 -2.91 -2.88 -2.08
C MET A 81 -4.06 -3.87 -2.22
N ILE A 82 -5.25 -3.53 -1.71
CA ILE A 82 -6.45 -4.36 -1.86
C ILE A 82 -6.81 -4.52 -3.34
N ARG A 83 -6.87 -3.43 -4.11
CA ARG A 83 -7.15 -3.49 -5.55
C ARG A 83 -6.12 -4.28 -6.33
N TRP A 84 -4.84 -4.06 -6.05
CA TRP A 84 -3.75 -4.81 -6.69
C TRP A 84 -3.86 -6.31 -6.42
N ALA A 85 -4.16 -6.67 -5.18
CA ALA A 85 -4.36 -8.05 -4.78
C ALA A 85 -5.57 -8.67 -5.52
N ASP A 86 -6.70 -7.95 -5.62
CA ASP A 86 -7.91 -8.39 -6.32
C ASP A 86 -7.65 -8.62 -7.82
N GLU A 87 -6.96 -7.70 -8.48
CA GLU A 87 -6.60 -7.85 -9.89
C GLU A 87 -5.67 -9.04 -10.13
N ARG A 88 -4.76 -9.32 -9.20
CA ARG A 88 -3.84 -10.44 -9.33
C ARG A 88 -4.56 -11.78 -9.24
N VAL A 89 -5.53 -11.88 -8.34
CA VAL A 89 -6.36 -13.08 -8.20
C VAL A 89 -7.33 -13.24 -9.35
N ALA A 90 -7.97 -12.16 -9.78
CA ALA A 90 -8.84 -12.21 -10.96
C ALA A 90 -8.08 -12.73 -12.18
N ARG A 91 -6.86 -12.25 -12.41
CA ARG A 91 -5.98 -12.75 -13.49
C ARG A 91 -5.61 -14.23 -13.34
N ALA A 92 -5.27 -14.67 -12.13
CA ALA A 92 -4.94 -16.07 -11.86
C ALA A 92 -6.13 -17.01 -12.08
N THR A 93 -7.35 -16.58 -11.70
CA THR A 93 -8.57 -17.36 -11.92
C THR A 93 -8.98 -17.43 -13.38
N VAL A 94 -8.83 -16.34 -14.15
CA VAL A 94 -9.08 -16.32 -15.59
C VAL A 94 -8.08 -17.23 -16.31
N SER A 95 -6.81 -17.15 -15.97
CA SER A 95 -5.77 -18.00 -16.54
C SER A 95 -5.99 -19.50 -16.26
N ARG A 96 -6.43 -19.84 -15.03
CA ARG A 96 -6.83 -21.22 -14.70
C ARG A 96 -8.02 -21.71 -15.50
N ARG A 97 -9.06 -20.87 -15.66
CA ARG A 97 -10.25 -21.22 -16.46
C ARG A 97 -9.90 -21.39 -17.93
N ALA A 98 -9.08 -20.52 -18.48
CA ALA A 98 -8.58 -20.62 -19.85
C ALA A 98 -7.73 -21.89 -20.06
N GLY A 99 -6.88 -22.25 -19.12
CA GLY A 99 -6.10 -23.47 -19.15
C GLY A 99 -6.94 -24.76 -19.05
N LEU A 100 -8.02 -24.75 -18.24
CA LEU A 100 -8.99 -25.85 -18.19
C LEU A 100 -9.80 -25.93 -19.50
N ALA A 101 -10.29 -24.81 -20.02
CA ALA A 101 -11.02 -24.76 -21.28
C ALA A 101 -10.16 -25.22 -22.45
N ALA A 102 -8.87 -24.85 -22.48
CA ALA A 102 -7.93 -25.32 -23.50
C ALA A 102 -7.66 -26.83 -23.45
N ARG A 103 -7.79 -27.46 -22.28
CA ARG A 103 -7.65 -28.92 -22.11
C ARG A 103 -8.89 -29.70 -22.53
N THR A 104 -10.06 -29.09 -22.50
CA THR A 104 -11.34 -29.72 -22.86
C THR A 104 -11.76 -29.43 -24.31
N TRP A 105 -11.02 -28.56 -25.02
CA TRP A 105 -11.34 -28.17 -26.37
C TRP A 105 -10.67 -29.10 -27.40
N ASP A 106 -11.43 -29.92 -28.05
CA ASP A 106 -11.01 -30.62 -29.25
C ASP A 106 -11.06 -29.62 -30.43
N GLY A 107 -9.97 -29.41 -31.05
CA GLY A 107 -9.52 -28.62 -32.20
C GLY A 107 -10.46 -27.88 -33.15
N ARG A 108 -11.78 -27.83 -32.97
CA ARG A 108 -12.76 -27.29 -33.95
C ARG A 108 -12.99 -25.76 -33.93
N GLY A 109 -12.40 -25.04 -33.02
CA GLY A 109 -12.68 -23.59 -32.85
C GLY A 109 -11.54 -22.65 -33.28
N ARG A 110 -10.45 -23.15 -33.89
CA ARG A 110 -9.25 -22.34 -34.17
C ARG A 110 -9.43 -21.34 -35.31
N GLU A 111 -10.35 -21.58 -36.22
CA GLU A 111 -10.55 -20.74 -37.42
C GLU A 111 -11.44 -19.51 -37.17
N ALA A 112 -12.36 -19.55 -36.21
CA ALA A 112 -13.26 -18.44 -35.91
C ALA A 112 -12.55 -17.29 -35.12
N ALA A 113 -11.48 -17.59 -34.40
CA ALA A 113 -10.76 -16.60 -33.56
C ALA A 113 -9.75 -15.73 -34.32
N LEU A 114 -9.45 -16.02 -35.59
CA LEU A 114 -8.44 -15.29 -36.37
C LEU A 114 -9.00 -14.05 -37.10
N GLY A 115 -10.32 -13.82 -37.05
CA GLY A 115 -10.99 -12.71 -37.75
C GLY A 115 -11.07 -11.38 -36.98
N GLU A 116 -10.70 -11.33 -35.71
CA GLU A 116 -10.85 -10.12 -34.91
C GLU A 116 -9.68 -9.16 -35.14
N ARG A 117 -9.94 -8.07 -35.85
CA ARG A 117 -8.96 -7.02 -36.16
C ARG A 117 -8.38 -6.45 -34.86
N ARG A 118 -7.13 -6.79 -34.56
CA ARG A 118 -6.36 -6.13 -33.50
C ARG A 118 -6.12 -4.67 -33.87
N PRO A 119 -6.40 -3.70 -32.98
CA PRO A 119 -6.06 -2.31 -33.23
C PRO A 119 -4.54 -2.16 -33.46
N GLY A 120 -4.18 -1.39 -34.47
CA GLY A 120 -2.80 -1.22 -34.92
C GLY A 120 -1.83 -0.75 -33.82
N PRO A 121 -0.54 -1.08 -33.94
CA PRO A 121 0.48 -0.89 -32.90
C PRO A 121 0.76 0.56 -32.51
N LEU A 122 0.53 1.53 -33.40
CA LEU A 122 0.89 2.93 -33.19
C LEU A 122 0.02 3.68 -32.14
N LEU A 123 -1.28 3.35 -32.06
CA LEU A 123 -2.17 3.97 -31.06
C LEU A 123 -2.03 3.35 -29.66
N ARG A 124 -1.44 2.16 -29.57
CA ARG A 124 -1.23 1.44 -28.32
C ARG A 124 -0.05 2.02 -27.52
N GLY A 125 1.00 2.52 -28.20
CA GLY A 125 2.22 3.05 -27.58
C GLY A 125 1.98 4.37 -26.84
N SER A 126 1.22 5.30 -27.41
CA SER A 126 0.99 6.62 -26.80
C SER A 126 0.06 6.55 -25.58
N ARG A 127 -0.99 5.71 -25.63
CA ARG A 127 -1.89 5.46 -24.46
C ARG A 127 -1.15 4.71 -23.35
N ALA A 128 -0.31 3.75 -23.65
CA ALA A 128 0.48 3.00 -22.67
C ALA A 128 1.49 3.91 -21.94
N ARG A 129 2.16 4.82 -22.66
CA ARG A 129 3.10 5.79 -22.06
C ARG A 129 2.40 6.80 -21.13
N ARG A 130 1.26 7.37 -21.56
CA ARG A 130 0.46 8.29 -20.71
C ARG A 130 -0.06 7.61 -19.45
N SER A 131 -0.49 6.35 -19.55
CA SER A 131 -0.95 5.58 -18.39
C SER A 131 0.19 5.21 -17.43
N HIS A 132 1.43 5.03 -17.92
CA HIS A 132 2.60 4.76 -17.09
C HIS A 132 2.97 5.99 -16.25
N ALA A 133 3.17 7.16 -16.89
CA ALA A 133 3.50 8.39 -16.19
C ALA A 133 2.42 8.83 -15.19
N ALA A 134 1.13 8.57 -15.49
CA ALA A 134 0.05 8.85 -14.55
C ALA A 134 0.08 7.92 -13.32
N ARG A 135 0.45 6.65 -13.49
CA ARG A 135 0.60 5.69 -12.38
C ARG A 135 1.77 6.06 -11.48
N GLU A 136 2.92 6.41 -12.06
CA GLU A 136 4.11 6.82 -11.30
C GLU A 136 3.80 8.05 -10.43
N ARG A 137 3.16 9.09 -11.02
CA ARG A 137 2.73 10.27 -10.26
C ARG A 137 1.73 9.93 -9.16
N ALA A 138 0.80 9.03 -9.42
CA ALA A 138 -0.16 8.59 -8.41
C ALA A 138 0.51 7.83 -7.26
N MET A 139 1.56 7.06 -7.53
CA MET A 139 2.36 6.39 -6.50
C MET A 139 3.12 7.41 -5.65
N TRP A 140 3.80 8.36 -6.29
CA TRP A 140 4.50 9.43 -5.58
C TRP A 140 3.56 10.27 -4.69
N LEU A 141 2.38 10.65 -5.19
CA LEU A 141 1.38 11.38 -4.40
C LEU A 141 0.92 10.57 -3.17
N ARG A 142 0.84 9.26 -3.26
CA ARG A 142 0.51 8.42 -2.11
C ARG A 142 1.64 8.35 -1.09
N HIS A 143 2.90 8.25 -1.54
CA HIS A 143 4.05 8.37 -0.65
C HIS A 143 4.08 9.72 0.06
N LEU A 144 3.81 10.81 -0.68
CA LEU A 144 3.72 12.14 -0.10
C LEU A 144 2.57 12.25 0.91
N LEU A 145 1.40 11.68 0.61
CA LEU A 145 0.26 11.64 1.51
C LEU A 145 0.59 10.87 2.79
N ALA A 146 1.19 9.67 2.67
CA ALA A 146 1.61 8.87 3.82
C ALA A 146 2.60 9.63 4.70
N TYR A 147 3.60 10.24 4.09
CA TYR A 147 4.60 11.06 4.78
C TYR A 147 3.95 12.25 5.51
N THR A 148 3.03 12.96 4.85
CA THR A 148 2.34 14.11 5.44
C THR A 148 1.50 13.71 6.65
N ILE A 149 0.74 12.60 6.55
CA ILE A 149 -0.06 12.10 7.66
C ILE A 149 0.85 11.71 8.83
N ALA A 150 1.92 10.96 8.57
CA ALA A 150 2.88 10.58 9.61
C ALA A 150 3.52 11.82 10.26
N ALA A 151 3.96 12.81 9.48
CA ALA A 151 4.55 14.04 9.98
C ALA A 151 3.59 14.84 10.88
N LEU A 152 2.31 14.93 10.48
CA LEU A 152 1.28 15.58 11.31
C LEU A 152 1.06 14.84 12.63
N MET A 153 1.03 13.51 12.61
CA MET A 153 0.89 12.70 13.84
C MET A 153 2.13 12.84 14.74
N LEU A 154 3.33 12.81 14.16
CA LEU A 154 4.58 13.03 14.93
C LEU A 154 4.66 14.44 15.50
N GLY A 155 4.17 15.44 14.77
CA GLY A 155 4.03 16.80 15.28
C GLY A 155 3.10 16.87 16.50
N ALA A 156 1.95 16.19 16.42
CA ALA A 156 1.02 16.07 17.55
C ALA A 156 1.69 15.34 18.75
N PHE A 157 2.40 14.25 18.51
CA PHE A 157 3.15 13.53 19.55
C PHE A 157 4.25 14.39 20.18
N THR A 158 4.96 15.19 19.41
CA THR A 158 5.95 16.15 19.91
C THR A 158 5.33 17.17 20.88
N LEU A 159 4.09 17.60 20.57
CA LEU A 159 3.37 18.51 21.45
C LEU A 159 2.89 17.83 22.74
N LEU A 160 2.54 16.54 22.68
CA LEU A 160 2.09 15.76 23.84
C LEU A 160 3.26 15.37 24.76
N ALA A 161 4.43 15.14 24.20
CA ALA A 161 5.60 14.68 24.95
C ALA A 161 6.14 15.72 25.97
N GLY A 162 5.78 16.99 25.83
CA GLY A 162 6.18 18.07 26.77
C GLY A 162 7.66 18.46 26.69
N ASP A 163 8.57 17.51 26.47
CA ASP A 163 10.00 17.75 26.31
C ASP A 163 10.40 17.59 24.83
N ARG A 164 10.82 18.69 24.21
CA ARG A 164 11.17 18.75 22.79
C ARG A 164 12.48 18.04 22.46
N ASP A 165 13.41 17.99 23.39
CA ASP A 165 14.70 17.34 23.16
C ASP A 165 14.54 15.82 23.12
N GLN A 166 13.72 15.27 24.01
CA GLN A 166 13.36 13.85 23.98
C GLN A 166 12.48 13.50 22.76
N ALA A 167 11.64 14.43 22.31
CA ALA A 167 10.80 14.22 21.14
C ALA A 167 11.57 14.15 19.82
N ALA A 168 12.84 14.55 19.78
CA ALA A 168 13.68 14.46 18.59
C ALA A 168 13.80 13.02 18.05
N VAL A 169 13.71 12.01 18.92
CA VAL A 169 13.77 10.60 18.55
C VAL A 169 12.58 10.18 17.63
N LEU A 170 11.42 10.84 17.75
CA LEU A 170 10.25 10.60 16.93
C LEU A 170 10.49 10.92 15.44
N TRP A 171 11.35 11.89 15.18
CA TRP A 171 11.63 12.37 13.83
C TRP A 171 12.75 11.60 13.11
N GLY A 172 13.47 10.75 13.85
CA GLY A 172 14.56 9.94 13.29
C GLY A 172 14.19 9.20 12.02
N PRO A 173 13.08 8.44 11.95
CA PRO A 173 12.67 7.71 10.75
C PRO A 173 12.22 8.60 9.58
N MET A 174 11.88 9.87 9.83
CA MET A 174 11.35 10.78 8.80
C MET A 174 12.44 11.24 7.83
N LEU A 175 13.68 11.39 8.28
CA LEU A 175 14.77 11.83 7.42
C LEU A 175 15.10 10.82 6.30
N PRO A 176 15.36 9.53 6.56
CA PRO A 176 15.58 8.56 5.50
C PRO A 176 14.33 8.41 4.60
N TRP A 177 13.13 8.54 5.14
CA TRP A 177 11.92 8.50 4.32
C TRP A 177 11.79 9.73 3.42
N ALA A 178 12.17 10.92 3.89
CA ALA A 178 12.22 12.12 3.05
C ALA A 178 13.19 11.94 1.87
N VAL A 179 14.35 11.32 2.09
CA VAL A 179 15.31 11.00 1.02
C VAL A 179 14.68 10.08 -0.03
N VAL A 180 13.99 9.03 0.40
CA VAL A 180 13.25 8.12 -0.51
C VAL A 180 12.20 8.90 -1.32
N LEU A 181 11.46 9.82 -0.69
CA LEU A 181 10.46 10.67 -1.34
C LEU A 181 11.07 11.56 -2.43
N VAL A 182 12.26 12.12 -2.17
CA VAL A 182 12.99 12.92 -3.16
C VAL A 182 13.47 12.06 -4.32
N ILE A 183 13.99 10.87 -4.05
CA ILE A 183 14.41 9.92 -5.09
C ILE A 183 13.21 9.51 -5.95
N ASP A 184 12.09 9.15 -5.34
CA ASP A 184 10.85 8.82 -6.03
C ASP A 184 10.32 9.98 -6.87
N PHE A 185 10.44 11.22 -6.36
CA PHE A 185 10.10 12.41 -7.11
C PHE A 185 10.95 12.54 -8.37
N LEU A 186 12.26 12.51 -8.21
CA LEU A 186 13.20 12.63 -9.33
C LEU A 186 12.96 11.53 -10.38
N TRP A 187 12.71 10.31 -9.93
CA TRP A 187 12.39 9.19 -10.81
C TRP A 187 11.07 9.39 -11.54
N SER A 188 10.00 9.71 -10.83
CA SER A 188 8.65 9.89 -11.37
C SER A 188 8.56 11.04 -12.39
N PHE A 189 9.31 12.12 -12.15
CA PHE A 189 9.29 13.31 -13.00
C PHE A 189 10.37 13.31 -14.10
N SER A 190 11.41 12.48 -13.99
CA SER A 190 12.45 12.33 -15.03
C SER A 190 11.87 11.91 -16.38
N TYR A 191 10.83 11.07 -16.38
CA TYR A 191 10.10 10.66 -17.59
C TYR A 191 9.34 11.78 -18.29
N THR A 192 9.09 12.90 -17.57
CA THR A 192 8.39 14.07 -18.11
C THR A 192 9.39 15.07 -18.69
N ILE A 193 10.60 15.17 -18.11
CA ILE A 193 11.61 16.16 -18.45
C ILE A 193 12.53 15.66 -19.59
N ALA A 194 12.83 14.37 -19.65
CA ALA A 194 13.67 13.77 -20.67
C ALA A 194 12.93 12.63 -21.39
N PRO A 195 12.10 12.92 -22.39
CA PRO A 195 11.51 11.86 -23.21
C PRO A 195 12.64 11.17 -23.98
N ARG A 196 13.01 9.95 -23.59
CA ARG A 196 13.96 9.12 -24.32
C ARG A 196 13.45 8.97 -25.76
N ARG A 197 14.15 9.59 -26.69
CA ARG A 197 13.98 9.34 -28.12
C ARG A 197 14.32 7.87 -28.35
N ALA A 198 13.34 7.08 -28.77
CA ALA A 198 13.54 5.73 -29.29
C ALA A 198 13.73 5.85 -30.78
#